data_291229b43eb91397234ae33821bed113
#
_entry.id   291229b43eb91397234ae33821bed113
#
_cell.length_a   1.000
_cell.length_b   1.000
_cell.length_c   1.000
_cell.angle_alpha   90.00
_cell.angle_beta   90.00
_cell.angle_gamma   90.00
#
_symmetry.space_group_name_H-M   'P 1'
#
loop_
_entity.id
_entity.type
_entity.pdbx_description
1 polymer ?
#
loop_
_entity_poly.entity_id
_entity_poly.type
_entity_poly.pdbx_seq_one_letter_code
_entity_poly.pdbx_strand_id
1 'polypeptide(L)'
;MNELTEGDCWIGMTQASSSGFILATRVGKHTDQFISELINNTEGTTNCKHWHTDDWGGYERVLPPEVKHIIGAYQTQHKERTNGIVRQQIGRWHRRQNKFAKVWVQTEITVRLAIAYFNWIWVHSSKENTAAQRAELAIAPWSWNDHYTYPTLY
;
A
#
# COMPACT_ATOMS: atom_id res chain seq x y z
N MET A 1 -9.78 26.21 -10.11
CA MET A 1 -9.69 24.96 -10.86
C MET A 1 -8.73 24.03 -10.16
N ASN A 2 -9.21 22.90 -9.75
CA ASN A 2 -8.39 22.02 -8.93
C ASN A 2 -7.45 21.24 -9.84
N GLU A 3 -6.20 21.63 -9.89
CA GLU A 3 -5.10 20.85 -10.49
C GLU A 3 -4.98 19.42 -9.94
N LEU A 4 -5.74 19.13 -8.87
CA LEU A 4 -5.78 17.83 -8.20
C LEU A 4 -6.70 16.80 -8.88
N THR A 5 -7.41 17.18 -9.93
CA THR A 5 -8.38 16.31 -10.61
C THR A 5 -7.95 15.83 -11.98
N GLU A 6 -6.87 16.38 -12.52
CA GLU A 6 -6.34 16.02 -13.83
C GLU A 6 -4.85 15.64 -13.74
N GLY A 7 -4.46 14.63 -14.48
CA GLY A 7 -3.09 14.19 -14.63
C GLY A 7 -2.72 12.96 -13.79
N ASP A 8 -1.44 12.77 -13.62
CA ASP A 8 -0.84 11.56 -13.06
C ASP A 8 -1.14 11.36 -11.59
N CYS A 9 -2.19 10.60 -11.30
CA CYS A 9 -2.49 10.14 -9.96
C CYS A 9 -1.71 8.85 -9.68
N TRP A 10 -0.76 8.93 -8.77
CA TRP A 10 0.05 7.79 -8.33
C TRP A 10 -0.43 7.26 -6.99
N ILE A 11 -0.34 5.95 -6.85
CA ILE A 11 -0.60 5.27 -5.59
C ILE A 11 0.70 4.66 -5.12
N GLY A 12 1.27 5.25 -4.08
CA GLY A 12 2.43 4.72 -3.39
C GLY A 12 2.01 3.75 -2.29
N MET A 13 2.81 2.70 -2.10
CA MET A 13 2.51 1.64 -1.15
C MET A 13 3.82 1.12 -0.56
N THR A 14 3.85 0.96 0.76
CA THR A 14 4.92 0.24 1.45
C THR A 14 4.39 -1.06 2.03
N GLN A 15 5.21 -2.10 1.98
CA GLN A 15 4.81 -3.45 2.35
C GLN A 15 5.91 -4.12 3.16
N ALA A 16 5.54 -4.81 4.23
CA ALA A 16 6.46 -5.66 4.96
C ALA A 16 6.82 -6.90 4.13
N SER A 17 8.11 -7.12 3.88
CA SER A 17 8.58 -8.21 3.03
C SER A 17 8.29 -9.60 3.61
N SER A 18 8.30 -9.74 4.93
CA SER A 18 8.09 -11.02 5.63
C SER A 18 6.64 -11.49 5.59
N SER A 19 5.67 -10.58 5.81
CA SER A 19 4.26 -10.92 5.95
C SER A 19 3.42 -10.58 4.71
N GLY A 20 3.90 -9.63 3.89
CA GLY A 20 3.11 -9.04 2.82
C GLY A 20 2.10 -8.00 3.32
N PHE A 21 2.12 -7.64 4.61
CA PHE A 21 1.21 -6.65 5.17
C PHE A 21 1.54 -5.26 4.61
N ILE A 22 0.53 -4.56 4.13
CA ILE A 22 0.68 -3.21 3.60
C ILE A 22 0.69 -2.23 4.77
N LEU A 23 1.82 -1.54 4.95
CA LEU A 23 2.09 -0.68 6.09
C LEU A 23 1.53 0.73 5.91
N ALA A 24 1.74 1.31 4.73
CA ALA A 24 1.28 2.65 4.42
C ALA A 24 0.95 2.80 2.93
N THR A 25 0.08 3.74 2.64
CA THR A 25 -0.28 4.14 1.28
C THR A 25 -0.36 5.65 1.18
N ARG A 26 -0.10 6.15 -0.01
CA ARG A 26 -0.26 7.55 -0.36
C ARG A 26 -0.84 7.67 -1.76
N VAL A 27 -1.78 8.60 -1.94
CA VAL A 27 -2.34 8.97 -3.24
C VAL A 27 -1.91 10.40 -3.55
N GLY A 28 -1.33 10.63 -4.71
CA GLY A 28 -0.85 11.95 -5.07
C GLY A 28 -0.04 12.00 -6.36
N LYS A 29 0.61 13.12 -6.61
CA LYS A 29 1.58 13.27 -7.70
C LYS A 29 2.91 12.62 -7.33
N HIS A 30 3.58 12.06 -8.30
CA HIS A 30 4.87 11.39 -8.13
C HIS A 30 6.02 12.41 -7.95
N THR A 31 6.20 12.88 -6.73
CA THR A 31 7.19 13.89 -6.33
C THR A 31 8.01 13.42 -5.14
N ASP A 32 9.11 14.10 -4.84
CA ASP A 32 9.92 13.80 -3.65
C ASP A 32 9.11 14.01 -2.36
N GLN A 33 8.21 15.00 -2.32
CA GLN A 33 7.29 15.19 -1.19
C GLN A 33 6.35 13.98 -1.01
N PHE A 34 5.80 13.45 -2.10
CA PHE A 34 4.96 12.26 -2.07
C PHE A 34 5.69 11.07 -1.43
N ILE A 35 6.95 10.84 -1.82
CA ILE A 35 7.78 9.77 -1.25
C ILE A 35 8.11 10.06 0.21
N SER A 36 8.44 11.30 0.56
CA SER A 36 8.71 11.69 1.95
C SER A 36 7.52 11.41 2.86
N GLU A 37 6.32 11.77 2.44
CA GLU A 37 5.09 11.50 3.19
C GLU A 37 4.80 9.99 3.32
N LEU A 38 5.04 9.23 2.26
CA LEU A 38 4.88 7.76 2.29
C LEU A 38 5.85 7.11 3.27
N ILE A 39 7.12 7.55 3.28
CA ILE A 39 8.15 7.07 4.21
C ILE A 39 7.78 7.42 5.65
N ASN A 40 7.41 8.67 5.92
CA ASN A 40 7.03 9.13 7.25
C ASN A 40 5.83 8.35 7.81
N ASN A 41 4.84 8.07 6.98
CA ASN A 41 3.70 7.24 7.37
C ASN A 41 4.12 5.79 7.69
N THR A 42 5.12 5.28 6.98
CA THR A 42 5.64 3.93 7.23
C THR A 42 6.49 3.88 8.48
N GLU A 43 7.37 4.84 8.70
CA GLU A 43 8.23 4.91 9.89
C GLU A 43 7.44 5.07 11.19
N GLY A 44 6.28 5.70 11.14
CA GLY A 44 5.36 5.76 12.27
C GLY A 44 4.78 4.39 12.68
N THR A 45 4.91 3.37 11.83
CA THR A 45 4.34 2.03 12.04
C THR A 45 5.38 0.93 12.14
N THR A 46 6.65 1.19 11.82
CA THR A 46 7.72 0.18 11.80
C THR A 46 9.10 0.78 12.07
N ASN A 47 9.98 -0.02 12.66
CA ASN A 47 11.39 0.31 12.86
C ASN A 47 12.30 -0.31 11.79
N CYS A 48 11.78 -0.56 10.60
CA CYS A 48 12.50 -1.22 9.54
C CYS A 48 13.65 -0.36 9.01
N LYS A 49 14.87 -0.91 9.02
CA LYS A 49 16.09 -0.22 8.54
C LYS A 49 16.51 -0.65 7.14
N HIS A 50 15.80 -1.58 6.53
CA HIS A 50 16.09 -2.09 5.18
C HIS A 50 14.92 -1.78 4.26
N TRP A 51 15.17 -1.02 3.22
CA TRP A 51 14.18 -0.63 2.22
C TRP A 51 14.54 -1.18 0.85
N HIS A 52 13.61 -1.86 0.22
CA HIS A 52 13.70 -2.33 -1.16
C HIS A 52 12.80 -1.48 -2.04
N THR A 53 13.36 -0.87 -3.07
CA THR A 53 12.62 -0.03 -4.00
C THR A 53 13.02 -0.36 -5.45
N ASP A 54 12.26 0.18 -6.40
CA ASP A 54 12.70 0.28 -7.78
C ASP A 54 13.79 1.35 -7.96
N ASP A 55 14.28 1.50 -9.18
CA ASP A 55 15.38 2.41 -9.52
C ASP A 55 14.94 3.88 -9.70
N TRP A 56 13.84 4.31 -9.08
CA TRP A 56 13.46 5.71 -9.15
C TRP A 56 14.30 6.55 -8.17
N GLY A 57 15.08 7.50 -8.72
CA GLY A 57 16.04 8.29 -7.95
C GLY A 57 15.48 9.19 -6.85
N GLY A 58 14.14 9.33 -6.76
CA GLY A 58 13.47 10.02 -5.65
C GLY A 58 13.71 9.35 -4.31
N TYR A 59 13.82 8.02 -4.27
CA TYR A 59 14.07 7.29 -3.03
C TYR A 59 15.45 7.58 -2.44
N GLU A 60 16.47 7.68 -3.28
CA GLU A 60 17.83 8.01 -2.84
C GLU A 60 17.92 9.41 -2.20
N ARG A 61 17.13 10.35 -2.73
CA ARG A 61 17.12 11.74 -2.20
C ARG A 61 16.38 11.89 -0.88
N VAL A 62 15.42 11.02 -0.62
CA VAL A 62 14.46 11.19 0.48
C VAL A 62 14.71 10.23 1.63
N LEU A 63 15.21 9.01 1.37
CA LEU A 63 15.48 8.03 2.41
C LEU A 63 16.60 8.52 3.36
N PRO A 64 16.39 8.38 4.70
CA PRO A 64 17.42 8.72 5.66
C PRO A 64 18.72 7.92 5.43
N PRO A 65 19.90 8.52 5.68
CA PRO A 65 21.19 7.86 5.44
C PRO A 65 21.42 6.62 6.32
N GLU A 66 20.71 6.49 7.43
CA GLU A 66 20.80 5.34 8.33
C GLU A 66 20.07 4.11 7.78
N VAL A 67 19.20 4.30 6.79
CA VAL A 67 18.43 3.24 6.18
C VAL A 67 19.25 2.58 5.08
N LYS A 68 19.36 1.26 5.14
CA LYS A 68 19.96 0.50 4.04
C LYS A 68 18.98 0.41 2.88
N HIS A 69 19.25 1.18 1.84
CA HIS A 69 18.47 1.19 0.60
C HIS A 69 19.02 0.16 -0.38
N ILE A 70 18.17 -0.74 -0.83
CA ILE A 70 18.52 -1.80 -1.79
C ILE A 70 17.65 -1.62 -3.03
N ILE A 71 18.29 -1.33 -4.15
CA ILE A 71 17.64 -1.17 -5.45
C ILE A 71 17.71 -2.49 -6.20
N GLY A 72 16.60 -2.99 -6.71
CA GLY A 72 16.61 -4.17 -7.56
C GLY A 72 15.25 -4.74 -7.89
N ALA A 73 15.08 -5.16 -9.14
CA ALA A 73 13.84 -5.73 -9.66
C ALA A 73 13.45 -7.05 -8.97
N TYR A 74 14.41 -7.87 -8.57
CA TYR A 74 14.14 -9.14 -7.90
C TYR A 74 13.44 -8.97 -6.56
N GLN A 75 13.80 -7.95 -5.80
CA GLN A 75 13.23 -7.67 -4.49
C GLN A 75 11.85 -7.00 -4.57
N THR A 76 11.51 -6.42 -5.72
CA THR A 76 10.22 -5.76 -5.94
C THR A 76 9.14 -6.69 -6.51
N GLN A 77 9.48 -7.91 -6.91
CA GLN A 77 8.52 -8.87 -7.49
C GLN A 77 7.32 -9.16 -6.57
N HIS A 78 7.54 -9.28 -5.26
CA HIS A 78 6.46 -9.49 -4.31
C HIS A 78 5.50 -8.32 -4.26
N LYS A 79 6.03 -7.10 -4.35
CA LYS A 79 5.24 -5.87 -4.40
C LYS A 79 4.43 -5.76 -5.69
N GLU A 80 5.04 -6.09 -6.82
CA GLU A 80 4.35 -6.12 -8.12
C GLU A 80 3.20 -7.13 -8.12
N ARG A 81 3.42 -8.31 -7.54
CA ARG A 81 2.37 -9.33 -7.37
C ARG A 81 1.24 -8.82 -6.49
N THR A 82 1.55 -8.19 -5.36
CA THR A 82 0.57 -7.58 -4.47
C THR A 82 -0.22 -6.49 -5.18
N ASN A 83 0.44 -5.61 -5.92
CA ASN A 83 -0.21 -4.59 -6.73
C ASN A 83 -1.17 -5.21 -7.76
N GLY A 84 -0.78 -6.31 -8.40
CA GLY A 84 -1.61 -7.06 -9.32
C GLY A 84 -2.87 -7.61 -8.66
N ILE A 85 -2.73 -8.23 -7.50
CA ILE A 85 -3.83 -8.78 -6.71
C ILE A 85 -4.80 -7.68 -6.30
N VAL A 86 -4.30 -6.59 -5.72
CA VAL A 86 -5.12 -5.45 -5.31
C VAL A 86 -5.87 -4.85 -6.49
N ARG A 87 -5.22 -4.68 -7.64
CA ARG A 87 -5.87 -4.19 -8.87
C ARG A 87 -6.98 -5.11 -9.37
N GLN A 88 -6.79 -6.43 -9.30
CA GLN A 88 -7.81 -7.40 -9.72
C GLN A 88 -9.05 -7.35 -8.84
N GLN A 89 -8.88 -7.12 -7.55
CA GLN A 89 -9.97 -7.10 -6.58
C GLN A 89 -10.75 -5.78 -6.59
N ILE A 90 -10.16 -4.71 -7.08
CA ILE A 90 -10.83 -3.43 -7.20
C ILE A 90 -11.39 -3.26 -8.61
N GLY A 91 -12.71 -3.43 -8.75
CA GLY A 91 -13.36 -3.34 -10.06
C GLY A 91 -13.13 -2.02 -10.80
N ARG A 92 -12.82 -0.93 -10.10
CA ARG A 92 -12.49 0.38 -10.68
C ARG A 92 -11.12 0.42 -11.36
N TRP A 93 -10.19 -0.46 -10.99
CA TRP A 93 -8.82 -0.47 -11.50
C TRP A 93 -8.55 -1.59 -12.51
N HIS A 94 -9.58 -2.31 -12.85
CA HIS A 94 -9.47 -3.31 -13.90
C HIS A 94 -9.31 -2.61 -15.26
N ARG A 95 -8.21 -2.87 -15.97
CA ARG A 95 -7.80 -2.16 -17.20
C ARG A 95 -8.85 -2.12 -18.32
N ARG A 96 -9.84 -3.00 -18.28
CA ARG A 96 -10.90 -3.10 -19.31
C ARG A 96 -12.23 -2.48 -18.91
N GLN A 97 -12.30 -1.79 -17.78
CA GLN A 97 -13.53 -1.18 -17.30
C GLN A 97 -13.33 0.32 -17.14
N ASN A 98 -14.20 1.13 -17.76
CA ASN A 98 -14.22 2.60 -17.64
C ASN A 98 -14.78 3.05 -16.28
N LYS A 99 -14.23 2.53 -15.17
CA LYS A 99 -14.67 2.84 -13.81
C LYS A 99 -13.62 3.64 -13.03
N PHE A 100 -12.92 4.53 -13.68
CA PHE A 100 -11.94 5.37 -13.00
C PHE A 100 -12.62 6.41 -12.12
N ALA A 101 -12.11 6.57 -10.92
CA ALA A 101 -12.50 7.68 -10.05
C ALA A 101 -11.98 9.00 -10.66
N LYS A 102 -12.88 9.93 -10.93
CA LYS A 102 -12.53 11.25 -11.47
C LYS A 102 -11.95 12.20 -10.41
N VAL A 103 -12.07 11.83 -9.14
CA VAL A 103 -11.68 12.67 -8.01
C VAL A 103 -10.73 11.89 -7.10
N TRP A 104 -9.62 12.50 -6.74
CA TRP A 104 -8.59 11.86 -5.91
C TRP A 104 -9.08 11.40 -4.55
N VAL A 105 -10.02 12.13 -3.93
CA VAL A 105 -10.63 11.72 -2.67
C VAL A 105 -11.31 10.36 -2.79
N GLN A 106 -12.00 10.09 -3.89
CA GLN A 106 -12.62 8.79 -4.15
C GLN A 106 -11.57 7.69 -4.35
N THR A 107 -10.46 8.03 -5.00
CA THR A 107 -9.33 7.12 -5.17
C THR A 107 -8.72 6.78 -3.80
N GLU A 108 -8.51 7.76 -2.95
CA GLU A 108 -7.97 7.55 -1.60
C GLU A 108 -8.88 6.66 -0.74
N ILE A 109 -10.18 6.89 -0.74
CA ILE A 109 -11.16 6.04 -0.05
C ILE A 109 -11.11 4.62 -0.59
N THR A 110 -11.07 4.45 -1.91
CA THR A 110 -10.98 3.14 -2.56
C THR A 110 -9.69 2.41 -2.16
N VAL A 111 -8.57 3.12 -2.12
CA VAL A 111 -7.27 2.56 -1.68
C VAL A 111 -7.36 2.08 -0.24
N ARG A 112 -7.89 2.89 0.67
CA ARG A 112 -8.03 2.52 2.08
C ARG A 112 -8.88 1.27 2.26
N LEU A 113 -10.03 1.18 1.59
CA LEU A 113 -10.88 0.00 1.64
C LEU A 113 -10.21 -1.24 1.06
N ALA A 114 -9.50 -1.09 -0.05
CA ALA A 114 -8.76 -2.18 -0.68
C ALA A 114 -7.64 -2.72 0.21
N ILE A 115 -6.91 -1.83 0.87
CA ILE A 115 -5.84 -2.21 1.80
C ILE A 115 -6.40 -2.89 3.04
N ALA A 116 -7.50 -2.40 3.60
CA ALA A 116 -8.19 -3.05 4.71
C ALA A 116 -8.62 -4.47 4.33
N TYR A 117 -9.24 -4.64 3.17
CA TYR A 117 -9.60 -5.94 2.64
C TYR A 117 -8.39 -6.85 2.46
N PHE A 118 -7.37 -6.38 1.75
CA PHE A 118 -6.15 -7.16 1.49
C PHE A 118 -5.45 -7.60 2.77
N ASN A 119 -5.29 -6.70 3.72
CA ASN A 119 -4.55 -6.98 4.95
C ASN A 119 -5.30 -7.92 5.90
N TRP A 120 -6.59 -7.70 6.09
CA TRP A 120 -7.34 -8.28 7.20
C TRP A 120 -8.38 -9.32 6.81
N ILE A 121 -8.94 -9.24 5.61
CA ILE A 121 -10.10 -10.04 5.20
C ILE A 121 -9.71 -11.10 4.17
N TRP A 122 -8.93 -10.70 3.16
CA TRP A 122 -8.58 -11.58 2.07
C TRP A 122 -7.59 -12.67 2.48
N VAL A 123 -8.01 -13.91 2.27
CA VAL A 123 -7.19 -15.11 2.51
C VAL A 123 -6.43 -15.47 1.24
N HIS A 124 -5.11 -15.51 1.33
CA HIS A 124 -4.25 -15.90 0.21
C HIS A 124 -4.43 -17.37 -0.10
N SER A 125 -4.72 -17.72 -1.37
CA SER A 125 -5.07 -19.09 -1.78
C SER A 125 -4.03 -20.15 -1.45
N SER A 126 -2.73 -19.83 -1.59
CA SER A 126 -1.66 -20.80 -1.32
C SER A 126 -1.09 -20.74 0.10
N LYS A 127 -1.31 -19.63 0.83
CA LYS A 127 -0.84 -19.46 2.21
C LYS A 127 -1.93 -19.73 3.24
N GLU A 128 -3.17 -19.79 2.79
CA GLU A 128 -4.37 -20.10 3.59
C GLU A 128 -4.57 -19.17 4.81
N ASN A 129 -4.03 -17.96 4.73
CA ASN A 129 -4.16 -16.94 5.76
C ASN A 129 -4.13 -15.53 5.19
N THR A 130 -4.46 -14.55 6.02
CA THR A 130 -4.39 -13.12 5.67
C THR A 130 -3.00 -12.56 5.93
N ALA A 131 -2.70 -11.37 5.36
CA ALA A 131 -1.47 -10.66 5.64
C ALA A 131 -1.35 -10.27 7.13
N ALA A 132 -2.47 -9.88 7.77
CA ALA A 132 -2.52 -9.57 9.20
C ALA A 132 -2.18 -10.79 10.07
N GLN A 133 -2.64 -11.99 9.69
CA GLN A 133 -2.25 -13.22 10.40
C GLN A 133 -0.75 -13.49 10.26
N ARG A 134 -0.18 -13.32 9.08
CA ARG A 134 1.28 -13.48 8.87
C ARG A 134 2.11 -12.44 9.61
N ALA A 135 1.55 -11.25 9.83
CA ALA A 135 2.17 -10.19 10.62
C ALA A 135 1.94 -10.33 12.13
N GLU A 136 1.27 -11.41 12.57
CA GLU A 136 0.93 -11.67 13.97
C GLU A 136 0.01 -10.59 14.60
N LEU A 137 -0.76 -9.88 13.77
CA LEU A 137 -1.71 -8.85 14.19
C LEU A 137 -3.13 -9.38 14.36
N ALA A 138 -3.43 -10.56 13.82
CA ALA A 138 -4.73 -11.21 13.90
C ALA A 138 -4.58 -12.72 14.05
N ILE A 139 -5.51 -13.35 14.76
CA ILE A 139 -5.55 -14.82 14.97
C ILE A 139 -6.31 -15.50 13.83
N ALA A 140 -7.28 -14.81 13.26
CA ALA A 140 -8.16 -15.29 12.20
C ALA A 140 -8.44 -14.18 11.17
N PRO A 141 -8.93 -14.53 9.97
CA PRO A 141 -9.40 -13.53 9.03
C PRO A 141 -10.51 -12.68 9.63
N TRP A 142 -10.48 -11.39 9.37
CA TRP A 142 -11.53 -10.48 9.76
C TRP A 142 -12.67 -10.48 8.75
N SER A 143 -13.87 -10.16 9.20
CA SER A 143 -14.97 -9.73 8.35
C SER A 143 -15.02 -8.20 8.24
N TRP A 144 -15.83 -7.67 7.33
CA TRP A 144 -16.09 -6.22 7.30
C TRP A 144 -16.70 -5.71 8.58
N ASN A 145 -17.53 -6.54 9.24
CA ASN A 145 -18.13 -6.18 10.53
C ASN A 145 -17.06 -6.03 11.62
N ASP A 146 -16.07 -6.92 11.67
CA ASP A 146 -14.96 -6.83 12.62
C ASP A 146 -14.17 -5.53 12.39
N HIS A 147 -13.88 -5.22 11.14
CA HIS A 147 -13.17 -3.99 10.79
C HIS A 147 -13.95 -2.73 11.16
N TYR A 148 -15.25 -2.75 10.95
CA TYR A 148 -16.14 -1.62 11.22
C TYR A 148 -16.38 -1.37 12.72
N THR A 149 -16.39 -2.43 13.53
CA THR A 149 -16.64 -2.37 14.96
C THR A 149 -15.37 -2.29 15.80
N TYR A 150 -14.20 -2.37 15.17
CA TYR A 150 -12.93 -2.25 15.90
C TYR A 150 -12.82 -0.89 16.57
N PRO A 151 -12.64 -0.84 17.90
CA PRO A 151 -12.55 0.44 18.59
C PRO A 151 -11.31 1.21 18.14
N THR A 152 -11.53 2.35 17.52
CA THR A 152 -10.46 3.33 17.30
C THR A 152 -10.07 3.90 18.66
N LEU A 153 -8.91 3.51 19.13
CA LEU A 153 -8.28 4.17 20.28
C LEU A 153 -7.84 5.55 19.82
N TYR A 154 -8.54 6.57 20.25
CA TYR A 154 -8.11 7.95 20.14
C TYR A 154 -7.15 8.29 21.26
#